data_0d9cfa587f486cca76a1776aa56f01c7
#
_entry.id   0d9cfa587f486cca76a1776aa56f01c7
#
_cell.length_a   1.000
_cell.length_b   1.000
_cell.length_c   1.000
_cell.angle_alpha   90.00
_cell.angle_beta   90.00
_cell.angle_gamma   90.00
#
_symmetry.space_group_name_H-M   'P 1'
#
loop_
_entity.id
_entity.type
_entity.pdbx_description
1 polymer ?
#
loop_
_entity_poly.entity_id
_entity_poly.type
_entity_poly.pdbx_seq_one_letter_code
_entity_poly.pdbx_strand_id
1 'polypeptide(L)'
;MPSYGLLTNPSIEITNEIRKIHELNFDYAEIGIESPEGNPDIINKKRHEIVKLLEGFKQKPIGHTAYWIDLASDYDYVRHGWILEAIRETKTARKIGIDLINFHANINGMFYGQKRKLVLDNLVKSLREIVNQAKKYKVDVMLENVPLSNGIHNVDEFKYIIDNVATLFVHLDIPHAFTSGGMASVIDYINTFRDKIIHIHWHDNHGQKDEHLPIGDGFIDHQEAVNALKDIGYDGTITLEVFTNSDDAKSSADKLRTMWSA
;
A
#
# COMPACT_ATOMS: atom_id res chain seq x y z
N MET A 1 17.04 2.00 -10.53
CA MET A 1 16.86 1.08 -9.38
C MET A 1 15.82 1.63 -8.44
N PRO A 2 14.91 0.82 -7.90
CA PRO A 2 13.88 1.26 -6.97
C PRO A 2 14.46 1.89 -5.70
N SER A 3 13.66 2.76 -5.08
CA SER A 3 13.94 3.30 -3.74
C SER A 3 13.23 2.42 -2.69
N TYR A 4 13.86 2.26 -1.53
CA TYR A 4 13.36 1.37 -0.47
C TYR A 4 12.92 2.14 0.75
N GLY A 5 11.73 1.84 1.25
CA GLY A 5 11.12 2.41 2.45
C GLY A 5 10.72 1.38 3.49
N LEU A 6 10.27 1.88 4.62
CA LEU A 6 9.69 1.09 5.70
C LEU A 6 8.40 1.76 6.18
N LEU A 7 7.37 0.95 6.43
CA LEU A 7 6.10 1.40 7.00
C LEU A 7 6.27 1.71 8.50
N THR A 8 5.73 2.83 8.95
CA THR A 8 5.70 3.16 10.38
C THR A 8 4.73 2.24 11.13
N ASN A 9 5.12 1.82 12.33
CA ASN A 9 4.23 1.06 13.21
C ASN A 9 3.23 2.02 13.89
N PRO A 10 1.92 1.90 13.64
CA PRO A 10 0.92 2.82 14.19
C PRO A 10 0.71 2.67 15.70
N SER A 11 1.27 1.64 16.34
CA SER A 11 1.24 1.45 17.79
C SER A 11 2.37 2.17 18.53
N ILE A 12 3.34 2.72 17.79
CA ILE A 12 4.50 3.44 18.33
C ILE A 12 4.37 4.92 17.98
N GLU A 13 4.86 5.77 18.87
CA GLU A 13 4.88 7.21 18.65
C GLU A 13 5.54 7.56 17.30
N ILE A 14 4.78 8.25 16.44
CA ILE A 14 5.09 8.42 15.02
C ILE A 14 6.45 9.08 14.76
N THR A 15 6.87 10.07 15.58
CA THR A 15 8.16 10.75 15.36
C THR A 15 9.34 9.86 15.75
N ASN A 16 9.16 8.92 16.68
CA ASN A 16 10.17 7.92 17.02
C ASN A 16 10.33 6.90 15.88
N GLU A 17 9.23 6.46 15.28
CA GLU A 17 9.27 5.55 14.12
C GLU A 17 9.97 6.21 12.93
N ILE A 18 9.65 7.47 12.60
CA ILE A 18 10.31 8.20 11.51
C ILE A 18 11.82 8.32 11.76
N ARG A 19 12.27 8.62 12.98
CA ARG A 19 13.70 8.67 13.33
C ARG A 19 14.37 7.31 13.15
N LYS A 20 13.73 6.25 13.63
CA LYS A 20 14.22 4.87 13.50
C LYS A 20 14.40 4.46 12.04
N ILE A 21 13.40 4.74 11.18
CA ILE A 21 13.48 4.47 9.74
C ILE A 21 14.65 5.23 9.10
N HIS A 22 14.87 6.48 9.49
CA HIS A 22 16.00 7.28 9.02
C HIS A 22 17.35 6.71 9.48
N GLU A 23 17.48 6.29 10.74
CA GLU A 23 18.68 5.66 11.30
C GLU A 23 19.05 4.36 10.61
N LEU A 24 18.05 3.61 10.12
CA LEU A 24 18.24 2.40 9.32
C LEU A 24 18.62 2.67 7.86
N ASN A 25 18.77 3.93 7.46
CA ASN A 25 19.16 4.36 6.11
C ASN A 25 18.18 3.87 5.01
N PHE A 26 16.88 3.86 5.28
CA PHE A 26 15.87 3.75 4.23
C PHE A 26 15.79 5.05 3.42
N ASP A 27 15.35 4.95 2.17
CA ASP A 27 15.29 6.10 1.27
C ASP A 27 14.08 7.00 1.55
N TYR A 28 13.03 6.47 2.15
CA TYR A 28 11.82 7.18 2.60
C TYR A 28 11.13 6.43 3.75
N ALA A 29 10.21 7.12 4.40
CA ALA A 29 9.25 6.52 5.33
C ALA A 29 7.87 6.43 4.67
N GLU A 30 7.22 5.30 4.78
CA GLU A 30 5.79 5.18 4.53
C GLU A 30 5.03 5.41 5.84
N ILE A 31 4.08 6.32 5.83
CA ILE A 31 3.41 6.80 7.03
C ILE A 31 2.04 6.14 7.15
N GLY A 32 1.89 5.27 8.13
CA GLY A 32 0.60 4.70 8.51
C GLY A 32 -0.30 5.79 9.09
N ILE A 33 -1.30 6.22 8.30
CA ILE A 33 -2.29 7.22 8.73
C ILE A 33 -3.46 6.47 9.36
N GLU A 34 -3.21 5.90 10.53
CA GLU A 34 -4.17 5.07 11.24
C GLU A 34 -3.98 5.16 12.76
N SER A 35 -5.03 4.80 13.49
CA SER A 35 -4.99 4.81 14.97
C SER A 35 -4.10 3.67 15.51
N PRO A 36 -3.47 3.88 16.69
CA PRO A 36 -3.60 5.08 17.53
C PRO A 36 -2.65 6.23 17.17
N GLU A 37 -1.37 5.98 16.91
CA GLU A 37 -0.33 7.02 16.83
C GLU A 37 -0.24 7.72 15.46
N GLY A 38 -0.72 7.08 14.39
CA GLY A 38 -0.88 7.67 13.05
C GLY A 38 -2.24 8.35 12.83
N ASN A 39 -3.08 8.50 13.86
CA ASN A 39 -4.36 9.18 13.74
C ASN A 39 -4.20 10.60 13.19
N PRO A 40 -5.08 11.06 12.27
CA PRO A 40 -5.02 12.39 11.67
C PRO A 40 -4.92 13.55 12.68
N ASP A 41 -5.51 13.44 13.87
CA ASP A 41 -5.42 14.48 14.90
C ASP A 41 -4.02 14.55 15.53
N ILE A 42 -3.39 13.39 15.77
CA ILE A 42 -2.02 13.29 16.29
C ILE A 42 -1.05 13.81 15.25
N ILE A 43 -1.15 13.38 14.00
CA ILE A 43 -0.32 13.88 12.90
C ILE A 43 -0.45 15.40 12.78
N ASN A 44 -1.67 15.94 12.78
CA ASN A 44 -1.88 17.39 12.71
C ASN A 44 -1.24 18.13 13.90
N LYS A 45 -1.31 17.58 15.11
CA LYS A 45 -0.71 18.16 16.32
C LYS A 45 0.82 18.19 16.24
N LYS A 46 1.43 17.12 15.71
CA LYS A 46 2.90 16.96 15.59
C LYS A 46 3.44 17.40 14.22
N ARG A 47 2.64 17.98 13.37
CA ARG A 47 2.95 18.24 11.95
C ARG A 47 4.32 18.87 11.71
N HIS A 48 4.68 19.90 12.44
CA HIS A 48 5.94 20.62 12.21
C HIS A 48 7.16 19.74 12.50
N GLU A 49 7.10 18.91 13.53
CA GLU A 49 8.17 17.98 13.87
C GLU A 49 8.25 16.87 12.81
N ILE A 50 7.11 16.29 12.41
CA ILE A 50 7.04 15.26 11.38
C ILE A 50 7.64 15.77 10.07
N VAL A 51 7.23 16.95 9.58
CA VAL A 51 7.77 17.55 8.35
C VAL A 51 9.28 17.70 8.43
N LYS A 52 9.79 18.24 9.53
CA LYS A 52 11.24 18.41 9.73
C LYS A 52 12.00 17.09 9.69
N LEU A 53 11.46 16.01 10.25
CA LEU A 53 12.07 14.69 10.20
C LEU A 53 12.05 14.10 8.79
N LEU A 54 10.94 14.28 8.08
CA LEU A 54 10.77 13.78 6.72
C LEU A 54 11.67 14.47 5.69
N GLU A 55 12.08 15.73 5.93
CA GLU A 55 13.05 16.45 5.09
C GLU A 55 14.45 15.78 5.07
N GLY A 56 14.75 14.91 6.05
CA GLY A 56 16.01 14.16 6.12
C GLY A 56 16.11 12.99 5.12
N PHE A 57 15.02 12.55 4.52
CA PHE A 57 14.99 11.43 3.58
C PHE A 57 15.32 11.87 2.15
N LYS A 58 15.80 10.91 1.33
CA LYS A 58 16.12 11.15 -0.09
C LYS A 58 14.87 11.28 -0.96
N GLN A 59 13.79 10.60 -0.57
CA GLN A 59 12.52 10.57 -1.28
C GLN A 59 11.40 11.13 -0.42
N LYS A 60 10.31 11.55 -1.05
CA LYS A 60 9.10 11.98 -0.34
C LYS A 60 8.45 10.83 0.41
N PRO A 61 7.79 11.11 1.54
CA PRO A 61 7.01 10.12 2.25
C PRO A 61 5.80 9.66 1.42
N ILE A 62 5.38 8.42 1.65
CA ILE A 62 4.16 7.83 1.09
C ILE A 62 3.15 7.68 2.22
N GLY A 63 1.86 7.81 1.92
CA GLY A 63 0.78 7.60 2.90
C GLY A 63 0.16 6.23 2.75
N HIS A 64 -0.03 5.55 3.88
CA HIS A 64 -0.72 4.28 3.98
C HIS A 64 -1.93 4.42 4.88
N THR A 65 -3.12 4.03 4.41
CA THR A 65 -4.36 4.10 5.19
C THR A 65 -4.67 2.78 5.87
N ALA A 66 -5.50 2.83 6.91
CA ALA A 66 -5.91 1.62 7.62
C ALA A 66 -6.61 0.61 6.69
N TYR A 67 -6.20 -0.65 6.74
CA TYR A 67 -6.75 -1.71 5.88
C TYR A 67 -8.22 -2.02 6.15
N TRP A 68 -8.77 -1.66 7.32
CA TRP A 68 -10.18 -1.91 7.68
C TRP A 68 -11.17 -0.86 7.15
N ILE A 69 -10.74 0.15 6.42
CA ILE A 69 -11.62 1.13 5.78
C ILE A 69 -12.45 0.43 4.70
N ASP A 70 -13.77 0.31 4.93
CA ASP A 70 -14.68 -0.40 4.03
C ASP A 70 -15.35 0.55 3.01
N LEU A 71 -14.62 0.82 1.93
CA LEU A 71 -15.11 1.65 0.83
C LEU A 71 -16.14 0.93 -0.07
N ALA A 72 -16.30 -0.39 0.11
CA ALA A 72 -17.22 -1.21 -0.67
C ALA A 72 -18.57 -1.46 0.03
N SER A 73 -18.72 -1.02 1.29
CA SER A 73 -19.91 -1.28 2.11
C SER A 73 -21.21 -1.07 1.35
N ASP A 74 -22.16 -2.01 1.50
CA ASP A 74 -23.50 -1.90 0.94
C ASP A 74 -24.45 -1.05 1.80
N TYR A 75 -23.98 -0.59 2.96
CA TYR A 75 -24.66 0.39 3.80
C TYR A 75 -24.21 1.82 3.44
N ASP A 76 -25.06 2.53 2.72
CA ASP A 76 -24.72 3.85 2.15
C ASP A 76 -24.20 4.86 3.18
N TYR A 77 -24.82 4.95 4.36
CA TYR A 77 -24.36 5.88 5.41
C TYR A 77 -22.98 5.48 5.99
N VAL A 78 -22.73 4.18 6.16
CA VAL A 78 -21.43 3.68 6.65
C VAL A 78 -20.35 3.94 5.60
N ARG A 79 -20.63 3.62 4.33
CA ARG A 79 -19.72 3.86 3.23
C ARG A 79 -19.40 5.35 3.08
N HIS A 80 -20.39 6.23 3.18
CA HIS A 80 -20.16 7.67 3.14
C HIS A 80 -19.31 8.16 4.30
N GLY A 81 -19.49 7.61 5.51
CA GLY A 81 -18.62 7.87 6.65
C GLY A 81 -17.16 7.52 6.37
N TRP A 82 -16.90 6.35 5.76
CA TRP A 82 -15.57 5.94 5.34
C TRP A 82 -14.97 6.83 4.25
N ILE A 83 -15.76 7.28 3.28
CA ILE A 83 -15.31 8.24 2.26
C ILE A 83 -14.89 9.57 2.91
N LEU A 84 -15.64 10.07 3.88
CA LEU A 84 -15.28 11.29 4.61
C LEU A 84 -13.99 11.14 5.40
N GLU A 85 -13.77 9.98 6.04
CA GLU A 85 -12.51 9.71 6.75
C GLU A 85 -11.34 9.58 5.77
N ALA A 86 -11.49 8.86 4.66
CA ALA A 86 -10.48 8.76 3.60
C ALA A 86 -10.06 10.14 3.05
N ILE A 87 -11.02 11.06 2.90
CA ILE A 87 -10.74 12.45 2.50
C ILE A 87 -9.99 13.21 3.60
N ARG A 88 -10.32 12.97 4.87
CA ARG A 88 -9.64 13.57 6.03
C ARG A 88 -8.19 13.09 6.11
N GLU A 89 -7.92 11.79 5.92
CA GLU A 89 -6.60 11.21 5.87
C GLU A 89 -5.78 11.79 4.71
N THR A 90 -6.35 11.87 3.51
CA THR A 90 -5.72 12.50 2.33
C THR A 90 -5.31 13.96 2.59
N LYS A 91 -6.18 14.74 3.24
CA LYS A 91 -5.86 16.12 3.62
C LYS A 91 -4.73 16.19 4.66
N THR A 92 -4.70 15.24 5.57
CA THR A 92 -3.67 15.16 6.62
C THR A 92 -2.33 14.74 6.00
N ALA A 93 -2.33 13.73 5.14
CA ALA A 93 -1.18 13.31 4.34
C ALA A 93 -0.52 14.51 3.64
N ARG A 94 -1.32 15.30 2.92
CA ARG A 94 -0.80 16.48 2.19
C ARG A 94 -0.10 17.48 3.10
N LYS A 95 -0.56 17.67 4.35
CA LYS A 95 0.02 18.64 5.29
C LYS A 95 1.42 18.24 5.79
N ILE A 96 1.79 16.99 5.67
CA ILE A 96 3.12 16.47 6.03
C ILE A 96 3.99 16.13 4.82
N GLY A 97 3.61 16.61 3.63
CA GLY A 97 4.43 16.50 2.42
C GLY A 97 4.13 15.26 1.56
N ILE A 98 3.18 14.42 1.94
CA ILE A 98 2.75 13.26 1.16
C ILE A 98 1.95 13.73 -0.06
N ASP A 99 2.31 13.23 -1.23
CA ASP A 99 1.58 13.45 -2.48
C ASP A 99 1.13 12.15 -3.16
N LEU A 100 1.35 11.01 -2.52
CA LEU A 100 0.87 9.69 -2.92
C LEU A 100 0.32 8.95 -1.71
N ILE A 101 -0.94 8.46 -1.79
CA ILE A 101 -1.60 7.77 -0.68
C ILE A 101 -2.24 6.46 -1.13
N ASN A 102 -2.09 5.42 -0.30
CA ASN A 102 -2.65 4.09 -0.50
C ASN A 102 -4.06 3.94 0.10
N PHE A 103 -4.91 3.18 -0.60
CA PHE A 103 -6.15 2.59 -0.10
C PHE A 103 -6.19 1.11 -0.47
N HIS A 104 -6.92 0.30 0.30
CA HIS A 104 -6.99 -1.15 0.10
C HIS A 104 -8.24 -1.57 -0.67
N ALA A 105 -8.11 -2.59 -1.51
CA ALA A 105 -9.22 -3.17 -2.27
C ALA A 105 -10.06 -4.14 -1.40
N ASN A 106 -10.44 -3.70 -0.19
CA ASN A 106 -11.19 -4.51 0.75
C ASN A 106 -12.67 -4.63 0.40
N ILE A 107 -13.19 -5.83 0.62
CA ILE A 107 -14.64 -6.09 0.68
C ILE A 107 -14.91 -6.92 1.93
N ASN A 108 -15.56 -6.32 2.93
CA ASN A 108 -15.90 -7.00 4.17
C ASN A 108 -17.15 -7.86 3.98
N GLY A 109 -16.97 -9.16 3.84
CA GLY A 109 -18.00 -10.15 3.71
C GLY A 109 -17.91 -11.02 2.46
N MET A 110 -18.57 -12.17 2.50
CA MET A 110 -18.66 -13.09 1.36
C MET A 110 -19.86 -12.74 0.50
N PHE A 111 -19.62 -12.19 -0.68
CA PHE A 111 -20.64 -11.80 -1.63
C PHE A 111 -20.49 -12.54 -2.96
N TYR A 112 -21.60 -12.98 -3.54
CA TYR A 112 -21.64 -13.74 -4.78
C TYR A 112 -22.64 -13.14 -5.78
N GLY A 113 -22.43 -13.42 -7.06
CA GLY A 113 -23.35 -13.03 -8.12
C GLY A 113 -23.63 -11.53 -8.16
N GLN A 114 -24.90 -11.15 -8.22
CA GLN A 114 -25.32 -9.76 -8.33
C GLN A 114 -24.86 -8.90 -7.13
N LYS A 115 -24.81 -9.47 -5.92
CA LYS A 115 -24.36 -8.75 -4.75
C LYS A 115 -22.84 -8.51 -4.79
N ARG A 116 -22.05 -9.43 -5.33
CA ARG A 116 -20.62 -9.22 -5.57
C ARG A 116 -20.39 -8.03 -6.51
N LYS A 117 -21.14 -7.98 -7.62
CA LYS A 117 -21.06 -6.85 -8.54
C LYS A 117 -21.46 -5.52 -7.88
N LEU A 118 -22.50 -5.50 -7.04
CA LEU A 118 -22.92 -4.29 -6.32
C LEU A 118 -21.80 -3.73 -5.44
N VAL A 119 -21.11 -4.56 -4.67
CA VAL A 119 -20.04 -4.08 -3.77
C VAL A 119 -18.81 -3.63 -4.55
N LEU A 120 -18.49 -4.27 -5.70
CA LEU A 120 -17.47 -3.78 -6.62
C LEU A 120 -17.83 -2.40 -7.20
N ASP A 121 -19.09 -2.22 -7.65
CA ASP A 121 -19.58 -0.94 -8.14
C ASP A 121 -19.57 0.14 -7.05
N ASN A 122 -19.84 -0.24 -5.79
CA ASN A 122 -19.74 0.68 -4.65
C ASN A 122 -18.31 1.13 -4.40
N LEU A 123 -17.34 0.19 -4.45
CA LEU A 123 -15.91 0.52 -4.33
C LEU A 123 -15.47 1.49 -5.43
N VAL A 124 -15.84 1.23 -6.68
CA VAL A 124 -15.56 2.12 -7.81
C VAL A 124 -16.14 3.52 -7.59
N LYS A 125 -17.39 3.62 -7.09
CA LYS A 125 -18.02 4.93 -6.79
C LYS A 125 -17.26 5.68 -5.69
N SER A 126 -16.91 4.98 -4.61
CA SER A 126 -16.18 5.55 -3.48
C SER A 126 -14.79 6.05 -3.90
N LEU A 127 -14.05 5.24 -4.65
CA LEU A 127 -12.72 5.60 -5.15
C LEU A 127 -12.78 6.79 -6.13
N ARG A 128 -13.79 6.86 -7.00
CA ARG A 128 -13.99 8.03 -7.88
C ARG A 128 -14.17 9.32 -7.08
N GLU A 129 -14.93 9.28 -6.00
CA GLU A 129 -15.14 10.45 -5.13
C GLU A 129 -13.84 10.82 -4.43
N ILE A 130 -13.13 9.85 -3.82
CA ILE A 130 -11.85 10.07 -3.14
C ILE A 130 -10.81 10.64 -4.09
N VAL A 131 -10.61 10.05 -5.27
CA VAL A 131 -9.66 10.53 -6.29
C VAL A 131 -9.98 11.96 -6.72
N ASN A 132 -11.25 12.28 -6.95
CA ASN A 132 -11.68 13.64 -7.31
C ASN A 132 -11.41 14.67 -6.20
N GLN A 133 -11.51 14.27 -4.93
CA GLN A 133 -11.17 15.14 -3.81
C GLN A 133 -9.65 15.25 -3.63
N ALA A 134 -8.91 14.13 -3.72
CA ALA A 134 -7.45 14.08 -3.58
C ALA A 134 -6.75 15.00 -4.59
N LYS A 135 -7.23 15.07 -5.84
CA LYS A 135 -6.75 16.01 -6.87
C LYS A 135 -6.75 17.46 -6.42
N LYS A 136 -7.76 17.88 -5.63
CA LYS A 136 -7.84 19.26 -5.13
C LYS A 136 -6.71 19.58 -4.16
N TYR A 137 -6.16 18.54 -3.53
CA TYR A 137 -5.03 18.63 -2.61
C TYR A 137 -3.69 18.31 -3.27
N LYS A 138 -3.69 17.98 -4.58
CA LYS A 138 -2.50 17.51 -5.32
C LYS A 138 -1.91 16.26 -4.67
N VAL A 139 -2.76 15.29 -4.36
CA VAL A 139 -2.40 13.97 -3.87
C VAL A 139 -2.90 12.95 -4.88
N ASP A 140 -2.01 12.09 -5.32
CA ASP A 140 -2.34 10.94 -6.14
C ASP A 140 -2.79 9.77 -5.26
N VAL A 141 -3.66 8.94 -5.80
CA VAL A 141 -4.25 7.80 -5.09
C VAL A 141 -3.83 6.51 -5.77
N MET A 142 -3.39 5.56 -4.98
CA MET A 142 -3.15 4.19 -5.41
C MET A 142 -4.04 3.21 -4.64
N LEU A 143 -4.32 2.07 -5.27
CA LEU A 143 -5.11 0.99 -4.71
C LEU A 143 -4.23 -0.25 -4.59
N GLU A 144 -4.26 -0.87 -3.43
CA GLU A 144 -3.52 -2.08 -3.11
C GLU A 144 -4.40 -3.32 -3.29
N ASN A 145 -3.84 -4.36 -3.91
CA ASN A 145 -4.42 -5.68 -3.90
C ASN A 145 -4.28 -6.30 -2.50
N VAL A 146 -5.34 -6.98 -2.05
CA VAL A 146 -5.40 -7.55 -0.70
C VAL A 146 -5.28 -9.08 -0.73
N PRO A 147 -4.88 -9.75 0.38
CA PRO A 147 -4.74 -11.19 0.42
C PRO A 147 -6.09 -11.89 0.25
N LEU A 148 -6.05 -13.17 -0.15
CA LEU A 148 -7.23 -14.02 -0.44
C LEU A 148 -8.35 -13.93 0.60
N SER A 149 -8.00 -13.73 1.86
CA SER A 149 -8.97 -13.66 2.97
C SER A 149 -9.77 -12.36 3.02
N ASN A 150 -9.32 -11.28 2.35
CA ASN A 150 -9.82 -9.92 2.60
C ASN A 150 -10.57 -9.27 1.41
N GLY A 151 -10.94 -10.02 0.40
CA GLY A 151 -11.89 -9.46 -0.56
C GLY A 151 -11.51 -9.55 -2.02
N ILE A 152 -10.89 -8.53 -2.62
CA ILE A 152 -10.55 -8.50 -4.03
C ILE A 152 -9.12 -8.98 -4.19
N HIS A 153 -8.98 -10.25 -4.57
CA HIS A 153 -7.71 -10.94 -4.67
C HIS A 153 -7.41 -11.47 -6.10
N ASN A 154 -8.35 -11.37 -7.02
CA ASN A 154 -8.12 -11.80 -8.39
C ASN A 154 -7.90 -10.60 -9.32
N VAL A 155 -7.06 -10.81 -10.32
CA VAL A 155 -6.66 -9.79 -11.31
C VAL A 155 -7.84 -9.18 -12.04
N ASP A 156 -8.86 -9.97 -12.41
CA ASP A 156 -10.01 -9.48 -13.19
C ASP A 156 -10.85 -8.47 -12.41
N GLU A 157 -11.18 -8.75 -11.15
CA GLU A 157 -11.93 -7.82 -10.32
C GLU A 157 -11.11 -6.57 -9.99
N PHE A 158 -9.82 -6.73 -9.71
CA PHE A 158 -8.92 -5.61 -9.47
C PHE A 158 -8.81 -4.74 -10.74
N LYS A 159 -8.64 -5.38 -11.90
CA LYS A 159 -8.63 -4.70 -13.20
C LYS A 159 -9.94 -3.96 -13.48
N TYR A 160 -11.09 -4.56 -13.14
CA TYR A 160 -12.37 -3.88 -13.26
C TYR A 160 -12.39 -2.55 -12.50
N ILE A 161 -11.83 -2.50 -11.29
CA ILE A 161 -11.79 -1.27 -10.50
C ILE A 161 -10.82 -0.26 -11.13
N ILE A 162 -9.61 -0.69 -11.46
CA ILE A 162 -8.57 0.18 -12.04
C ILE A 162 -9.01 0.79 -13.37
N ASP A 163 -9.70 0.05 -14.21
CA ASP A 163 -10.21 0.53 -15.50
C ASP A 163 -11.38 1.51 -15.36
N ASN A 164 -12.15 1.40 -14.26
CA ASN A 164 -13.30 2.24 -14.02
C ASN A 164 -13.04 3.48 -13.15
N VAL A 165 -11.82 3.67 -12.64
CA VAL A 165 -11.43 4.86 -11.86
C VAL A 165 -10.27 5.56 -12.55
N ALA A 166 -10.56 6.66 -13.24
CA ALA A 166 -9.55 7.43 -13.95
C ALA A 166 -8.47 7.96 -12.98
N THR A 167 -7.21 7.87 -13.37
CA THR A 167 -6.04 8.34 -12.58
C THR A 167 -5.82 7.60 -11.25
N LEU A 168 -6.39 6.42 -11.08
CA LEU A 168 -6.04 5.51 -10.01
C LEU A 168 -4.80 4.72 -10.41
N PHE A 169 -3.79 4.71 -9.54
CA PHE A 169 -2.58 3.92 -9.71
C PHE A 169 -2.68 2.59 -8.98
N VAL A 170 -1.74 1.71 -9.28
CA VAL A 170 -1.64 0.39 -8.63
C VAL A 170 -0.52 0.42 -7.60
N HIS A 171 -0.86 0.05 -6.39
CA HIS A 171 0.05 -0.42 -5.37
C HIS A 171 0.01 -1.95 -5.42
N LEU A 172 1.08 -2.56 -5.85
CA LEU A 172 1.18 -4.01 -5.90
C LEU A 172 1.81 -4.54 -4.61
N ASP A 173 1.02 -5.22 -3.81
CA ASP A 173 1.53 -6.09 -2.76
C ASP A 173 1.81 -7.48 -3.36
N ILE A 174 3.11 -7.84 -3.47
CA ILE A 174 3.57 -9.10 -4.05
C ILE A 174 3.16 -10.29 -3.18
N PRO A 175 3.41 -10.30 -1.87
CA PRO A 175 2.91 -11.31 -0.96
C PRO A 175 1.41 -11.56 -1.03
N HIS A 176 0.58 -10.52 -1.10
CA HIS A 176 -0.86 -10.65 -1.27
C HIS A 176 -1.23 -11.35 -2.59
N ALA A 177 -0.58 -10.96 -3.68
CA ALA A 177 -0.76 -11.64 -4.97
C ALA A 177 -0.33 -13.12 -4.88
N PHE A 178 0.74 -13.43 -4.15
CA PHE A 178 1.21 -14.79 -3.96
C PHE A 178 0.21 -15.64 -3.16
N THR A 179 -0.44 -15.14 -2.12
CA THR A 179 -1.49 -15.86 -1.39
C THR A 179 -2.68 -16.20 -2.26
N SER A 180 -2.91 -15.47 -3.35
CA SER A 180 -4.06 -15.62 -4.25
C SER A 180 -3.88 -16.72 -5.29
N GLY A 181 -2.64 -17.07 -5.67
CA GLY A 181 -2.40 -18.06 -6.73
C GLY A 181 -0.91 -18.35 -6.98
N GLY A 182 -0.06 -18.16 -5.98
CA GLY A 182 1.39 -18.41 -6.10
C GLY A 182 2.07 -17.43 -7.07
N MET A 183 3.26 -17.80 -7.57
CA MET A 183 4.01 -16.97 -8.50
C MET A 183 3.25 -16.65 -9.79
N ALA A 184 2.39 -17.55 -10.28
CA ALA A 184 1.57 -17.28 -11.46
C ALA A 184 0.68 -16.04 -11.27
N SER A 185 0.08 -15.87 -10.10
CA SER A 185 -0.71 -14.67 -9.77
C SER A 185 0.17 -13.41 -9.67
N VAL A 186 1.35 -13.51 -9.06
CA VAL A 186 2.32 -12.38 -8.98
C VAL A 186 2.68 -11.89 -10.38
N ILE A 187 3.05 -12.79 -11.28
CA ILE A 187 3.43 -12.46 -12.66
C ILE A 187 2.25 -11.90 -13.46
N ASP A 188 1.04 -12.42 -13.24
CA ASP A 188 -0.18 -11.92 -13.87
C ASP A 188 -0.49 -10.47 -13.44
N TYR A 189 -0.40 -10.15 -12.15
CA TYR A 189 -0.52 -8.77 -11.66
C TYR A 189 0.54 -7.84 -12.27
N ILE A 190 1.81 -8.24 -12.28
CA ILE A 190 2.90 -7.43 -12.85
C ILE A 190 2.64 -7.12 -14.32
N ASN A 191 2.30 -8.14 -15.12
CA ASN A 191 2.08 -7.97 -16.55
C ASN A 191 0.81 -7.17 -16.86
N THR A 192 -0.28 -7.42 -16.12
CA THR A 192 -1.57 -6.77 -16.36
C THR A 192 -1.52 -5.28 -16.03
N PHE A 193 -0.78 -4.89 -14.99
CA PHE A 193 -0.75 -3.50 -14.51
C PHE A 193 0.58 -2.79 -14.74
N ARG A 194 1.44 -3.32 -15.62
CA ARG A 194 2.80 -2.83 -15.91
C ARG A 194 2.96 -1.31 -16.00
N ASP A 195 1.99 -0.63 -16.61
CA ASP A 195 2.02 0.82 -16.86
C ASP A 195 1.38 1.65 -15.73
N LYS A 196 0.87 0.98 -14.69
CA LYS A 196 0.15 1.60 -13.58
C LYS A 196 0.74 1.31 -12.20
N ILE A 197 1.63 0.32 -12.08
CA ILE A 197 2.33 0.01 -10.83
C ILE A 197 3.31 1.14 -10.53
N ILE A 198 3.10 1.84 -9.42
CA ILE A 198 3.97 2.94 -8.98
C ILE A 198 4.57 2.71 -7.61
N HIS A 199 4.03 1.75 -6.85
CA HIS A 199 4.45 1.39 -5.52
C HIS A 199 4.30 -0.10 -5.29
N ILE A 200 5.18 -0.68 -4.46
CA ILE A 200 5.20 -2.12 -4.14
C ILE A 200 5.36 -2.28 -2.65
N HIS A 201 4.57 -3.18 -2.04
CA HIS A 201 4.87 -3.77 -0.75
C HIS A 201 5.57 -5.11 -0.92
N TRP A 202 6.53 -5.39 -0.02
CA TRP A 202 7.31 -6.62 -0.07
C TRP A 202 7.65 -7.18 1.30
N HIS A 203 7.29 -8.41 1.50
CA HIS A 203 7.65 -9.30 2.59
C HIS A 203 7.64 -10.74 2.07
N ASP A 204 7.69 -11.76 2.93
CA ASP A 204 7.56 -13.16 2.51
C ASP A 204 6.39 -13.84 3.22
N ASN A 205 5.90 -14.93 2.66
CA ASN A 205 4.90 -15.81 3.26
C ASN A 205 4.93 -17.23 2.66
N HIS A 206 4.15 -18.16 3.26
CA HIS A 206 4.04 -19.53 2.80
C HIS A 206 2.86 -19.76 1.82
N GLY A 207 2.25 -18.72 1.29
CA GLY A 207 1.18 -18.78 0.28
C GLY A 207 -0.24 -19.06 0.81
N GLN A 208 -0.42 -19.15 2.13
CA GLN A 208 -1.73 -19.41 2.73
C GLN A 208 -2.25 -18.28 3.63
N LYS A 209 -1.33 -17.50 4.16
CA LYS A 209 -1.60 -16.38 5.07
C LYS A 209 -0.70 -15.22 4.74
N ASP A 210 -1.14 -14.06 5.12
CA ASP A 210 -0.37 -12.86 5.13
C ASP A 210 0.50 -12.84 6.41
N GLU A 211 1.77 -13.27 6.29
CA GLU A 211 2.63 -13.56 7.44
C GLU A 211 3.67 -12.49 7.73
N HIS A 212 3.94 -11.59 6.79
CA HIS A 212 4.92 -10.51 6.90
C HIS A 212 6.34 -10.96 7.33
N LEU A 213 6.79 -12.10 6.78
CA LEU A 213 8.08 -12.69 7.09
C LEU A 213 9.24 -11.94 6.42
N PRO A 214 10.46 -12.05 6.95
CA PRO A 214 11.66 -11.61 6.25
C PRO A 214 11.84 -12.32 4.90
N ILE A 215 12.44 -11.63 3.93
CA ILE A 215 12.74 -12.18 2.61
C ILE A 215 13.59 -13.44 2.71
N GLY A 216 13.08 -14.55 2.18
CA GLY A 216 13.70 -15.88 2.15
C GLY A 216 13.27 -16.79 3.29
N ASP A 217 12.35 -16.38 4.16
CA ASP A 217 11.79 -17.21 5.23
C ASP A 217 10.46 -17.87 4.82
N GLY A 218 9.89 -17.51 3.66
CA GLY A 218 8.69 -18.09 3.07
C GLY A 218 8.96 -18.83 1.76
N PHE A 219 8.00 -18.80 0.84
CA PHE A 219 8.02 -19.58 -0.41
C PHE A 219 7.99 -18.72 -1.68
N ILE A 220 8.01 -17.40 -1.57
CA ILE A 220 8.01 -16.51 -2.74
C ILE A 220 9.34 -16.64 -3.49
N ASP A 221 9.30 -16.88 -4.81
CA ASP A 221 10.49 -16.72 -5.64
C ASP A 221 10.75 -15.24 -5.91
N HIS A 222 11.49 -14.62 -4.99
CA HIS A 222 11.81 -13.20 -5.05
C HIS A 222 12.63 -12.83 -6.29
N GLN A 223 13.51 -13.73 -6.77
CA GLN A 223 14.31 -13.45 -7.97
C GLN A 223 13.44 -13.43 -9.23
N GLU A 224 12.46 -14.35 -9.33
CA GLU A 224 11.50 -14.36 -10.43
C GLU A 224 10.66 -13.07 -10.44
N ALA A 225 10.16 -12.64 -9.27
CA ALA A 225 9.39 -11.39 -9.14
C ALA A 225 10.25 -10.14 -9.51
N VAL A 226 11.50 -10.08 -9.04
CA VAL A 226 12.44 -9.01 -9.40
C VAL A 226 12.70 -8.99 -10.90
N ASN A 227 12.91 -10.14 -11.54
CA ASN A 227 13.14 -10.22 -12.98
C ASN A 227 11.91 -9.71 -13.76
N ALA A 228 10.71 -10.12 -13.38
CA ALA A 228 9.48 -9.64 -14.02
C ALA A 228 9.29 -8.13 -13.90
N LEU A 229 9.62 -7.54 -12.73
CA LEU A 229 9.58 -6.10 -12.53
C LEU A 229 10.67 -5.37 -13.36
N LYS A 230 11.86 -5.95 -13.50
CA LYS A 230 12.91 -5.42 -14.39
C LYS A 230 12.46 -5.44 -15.85
N ASP A 231 11.78 -6.50 -16.29
CA ASP A 231 11.27 -6.65 -17.65
C ASP A 231 10.23 -5.59 -18.03
N ILE A 232 9.45 -5.11 -17.08
CA ILE A 232 8.52 -3.98 -17.29
C ILE A 232 9.19 -2.61 -17.08
N GLY A 233 10.47 -2.56 -16.70
CA GLY A 233 11.20 -1.31 -16.44
C GLY A 233 10.82 -0.62 -15.14
N TYR A 234 10.37 -1.35 -14.11
CA TYR A 234 9.98 -0.74 -12.83
C TYR A 234 11.17 -0.09 -12.11
N ASP A 235 11.03 1.17 -11.75
CA ASP A 235 12.02 1.96 -11.01
C ASP A 235 11.41 2.81 -9.86
N GLY A 236 10.18 2.46 -9.47
CA GLY A 236 9.40 3.15 -8.42
C GLY A 236 9.88 2.89 -6.98
N THR A 237 8.96 2.83 -6.06
CA THR A 237 9.21 2.67 -4.62
C THR A 237 8.80 1.30 -4.11
N ILE A 238 9.60 0.73 -3.21
CA ILE A 238 9.34 -0.56 -2.54
C ILE A 238 9.37 -0.34 -1.03
N THR A 239 8.26 -0.59 -0.36
CA THR A 239 8.19 -0.60 1.10
C THR A 239 8.31 -2.03 1.63
N LEU A 240 9.14 -2.22 2.64
CA LEU A 240 9.22 -3.46 3.39
C LEU A 240 8.13 -3.48 4.46
N GLU A 241 7.28 -4.51 4.45
CA GLU A 241 6.28 -4.78 5.49
C GLU A 241 6.67 -6.02 6.31
N VAL A 242 7.92 -6.08 6.74
CA VAL A 242 8.42 -7.15 7.61
C VAL A 242 8.16 -6.78 9.06
N PHE A 243 7.28 -7.54 9.72
CA PHE A 243 6.79 -7.20 11.08
C PHE A 243 7.50 -7.95 12.20
N THR A 244 8.49 -8.77 11.93
CA THR A 244 9.32 -9.41 12.95
C THR A 244 10.10 -8.38 13.75
N ASN A 245 10.91 -7.58 13.07
CA ASN A 245 11.59 -6.39 13.60
C ASN A 245 12.19 -5.56 12.47
N SER A 246 12.66 -4.37 12.79
CA SER A 246 13.19 -3.43 11.78
C SER A 246 14.56 -3.80 11.20
N ASP A 247 15.37 -4.61 11.91
CA ASP A 247 16.64 -5.10 11.40
C ASP A 247 16.42 -6.18 10.34
N ASP A 248 15.40 -7.02 10.53
CA ASP A 248 14.96 -8.00 9.52
C ASP A 248 14.40 -7.29 8.28
N ALA A 249 13.63 -6.20 8.45
CA ALA A 249 13.17 -5.38 7.35
C ALA A 249 14.35 -4.77 6.58
N LYS A 250 15.37 -4.25 7.29
CA LYS A 250 16.58 -3.72 6.67
C LYS A 250 17.36 -4.80 5.91
N SER A 251 17.55 -5.97 6.53
CA SER A 251 18.19 -7.12 5.88
C SER A 251 17.44 -7.55 4.63
N SER A 252 16.12 -7.58 4.68
CA SER A 252 15.24 -7.88 3.53
C SER A 252 15.41 -6.87 2.40
N ALA A 253 15.47 -5.57 2.70
CA ALA A 253 15.76 -4.54 1.70
C ALA A 253 17.13 -4.74 1.03
N ASP A 254 18.16 -5.11 1.79
CA ASP A 254 19.50 -5.32 1.27
C ASP A 254 19.58 -6.58 0.38
N LYS A 255 18.84 -7.66 0.72
CA LYS A 255 18.68 -8.83 -0.15
C LYS A 255 18.04 -8.44 -1.49
N LEU A 256 16.94 -7.68 -1.48
CA LEU A 256 16.27 -7.21 -2.71
C LEU A 256 17.18 -6.30 -3.56
N ARG A 257 17.95 -5.38 -2.94
CA ARG A 257 18.94 -4.56 -3.66
C ARG A 257 19.97 -5.41 -4.38
N THR A 258 20.42 -6.50 -3.74
CA THR A 258 21.38 -7.45 -4.32
C THR A 258 20.77 -8.16 -5.53
N MET A 259 19.53 -8.67 -5.41
CA MET A 259 18.81 -9.33 -6.50
C MET A 259 18.54 -8.37 -7.67
N TRP A 260 18.29 -7.08 -7.36
CA TRP A 260 18.07 -6.07 -8.39
C TRP A 260 19.34 -5.72 -9.17
N SER A 261 20.50 -5.85 -8.53
CA SER A 261 21.82 -5.53 -9.11
C SER A 261 22.42 -6.68 -9.91
N ALA A 262 21.90 -7.89 -9.73
CA ALA A 262 22.29 -9.08 -10.48
C ALA A 262 21.63 -9.12 -11.86
#